data_69a0a455a395aee523182bcaedbd0f0e
#
_entry.id   69a0a455a395aee523182bcaedbd0f0e
#
_cell.length_a   1.000
_cell.length_b   1.000
_cell.length_c   1.000
_cell.angle_alpha   90.00
_cell.angle_beta   90.00
_cell.angle_gamma   90.00
#
_symmetry.space_group_name_H-M   'P 1'
#
loop_
_entity.id
_entity.type
_entity.pdbx_description
1 polymer ?
#
loop_
_entity_poly.entity_id
_entity_poly.type
_entity_poly.pdbx_seq_one_letter_code
_entity_poly.pdbx_strand_id
1 'polypeptide(L)'
;SWSCPPAVGEVADCKKHCISYQYALVFTTLSEVEDIDDMEETLATRPEHEEVVHATCQELEQLSEAYFALSSESCAICSQCAYPESCRHPEHMIPWIESQGILVTDAAEKCGIEYFYDRHTVTWYGIIFFHHDQKSC
;
A
#
# COMPACT_ATOMS: atom_id res chain seq x y z
N SER A 1 7.40 13.56 -2.79
CA SER A 1 6.51 12.71 -3.59
C SER A 1 5.04 12.99 -3.25
N TRP A 2 4.15 12.82 -4.23
CA TRP A 2 2.70 12.97 -4.01
C TRP A 2 2.13 11.91 -3.05
N SER A 3 2.79 10.77 -2.92
CA SER A 3 2.39 9.68 -2.01
C SER A 3 2.87 9.83 -0.56
N CYS A 4 3.59 10.91 -0.24
CA CYS A 4 4.22 11.14 1.05
C CYS A 4 3.91 12.54 1.60
N PRO A 5 4.10 12.79 2.89
CA PRO A 5 4.00 14.13 3.45
C PRO A 5 4.98 15.13 2.77
N PRO A 6 4.59 16.38 2.60
CA PRO A 6 3.31 16.99 3.01
C PRO A 6 2.17 16.81 2.00
N ALA A 7 2.42 16.20 0.82
CA ALA A 7 1.47 16.15 -0.28
C ALA A 7 0.19 15.35 0.03
N VAL A 8 0.30 14.28 0.83
CA VAL A 8 -0.86 13.48 1.26
C VAL A 8 -1.77 14.19 2.28
N GLY A 9 -1.33 15.34 2.82
CA GLY A 9 -2.06 16.09 3.84
C GLY A 9 -1.65 15.74 5.28
N GLU A 10 -2.46 16.20 6.22
CA GLU A 10 -2.23 15.98 7.65
C GLU A 10 -2.62 14.55 8.06
N VAL A 11 -1.83 13.94 8.94
CA VAL A 11 -2.06 12.57 9.44
C VAL A 11 -3.47 12.37 10.00
N ALA A 12 -4.00 13.39 10.70
CA ALA A 12 -5.35 13.31 11.27
C ALA A 12 -6.43 13.16 10.18
N ASP A 13 -6.28 13.85 9.05
CA ASP A 13 -7.22 13.78 7.92
C ASP A 13 -7.04 12.45 7.15
N CYS A 14 -5.81 11.99 6.97
CA CYS A 14 -5.51 10.69 6.40
C CYS A 14 -6.17 9.56 7.22
N LYS A 15 -6.04 9.59 8.54
CA LYS A 15 -6.69 8.62 9.44
C LYS A 15 -8.21 8.65 9.32
N LYS A 16 -8.81 9.85 9.30
CA LYS A 16 -10.26 9.99 9.10
C LYS A 16 -10.71 9.37 7.78
N HIS A 17 -9.94 9.58 6.72
CA HIS A 17 -10.23 8.99 5.43
C HIS A 17 -10.20 7.45 5.49
N CYS A 18 -9.15 6.86 6.06
CA CYS A 18 -9.03 5.41 6.22
C CYS A 18 -10.22 4.81 7.01
N ILE A 19 -10.56 5.39 8.16
CA ILE A 19 -11.66 4.88 9.02
C ILE A 19 -13.06 5.16 8.47
N SER A 20 -13.20 5.94 7.40
CA SER A 20 -14.47 6.12 6.70
C SER A 20 -14.92 4.87 5.95
N TYR A 21 -14.03 3.93 5.68
CA TYR A 21 -14.32 2.66 5.03
C TYR A 21 -14.75 1.59 6.06
N GLN A 22 -15.59 0.66 5.63
CA GLN A 22 -16.11 -0.42 6.49
C GLN A 22 -15.06 -1.50 6.76
N TYR A 23 -14.22 -1.80 5.76
CA TYR A 23 -13.28 -2.91 5.78
C TYR A 23 -11.89 -2.47 5.32
N ALA A 24 -10.90 -3.19 5.80
CA ALA A 24 -9.53 -3.12 5.32
C ALA A 24 -9.03 -4.55 5.05
N LEU A 25 -8.55 -4.79 3.84
CA LEU A 25 -7.80 -5.98 3.50
C LEU A 25 -6.31 -5.68 3.68
N VAL A 26 -5.66 -6.37 4.60
CA VAL A 26 -4.21 -6.32 4.77
C VAL A 26 -3.62 -7.58 4.17
N PHE A 27 -2.68 -7.43 3.28
CA PHE A 27 -2.00 -8.56 2.63
C PHE A 27 -0.51 -8.31 2.48
N THR A 28 0.23 -9.38 2.27
CA THR A 28 1.68 -9.34 2.09
C THR A 28 2.09 -10.12 0.85
N THR A 29 3.22 -9.72 0.30
CA THR A 29 4.00 -10.52 -0.63
C THR A 29 5.36 -10.82 -0.03
N LEU A 30 5.88 -12.00 -0.28
CA LEU A 30 7.17 -12.47 0.20
C LEU A 30 8.11 -12.65 -0.98
N SER A 31 9.33 -12.15 -0.84
CA SER A 31 10.39 -12.31 -1.85
C SER A 31 11.65 -12.81 -1.20
N GLU A 32 12.36 -13.73 -1.87
CA GLU A 32 13.64 -14.24 -1.41
C GLU A 32 14.78 -13.30 -1.82
N VAL A 33 15.72 -13.08 -0.90
CA VAL A 33 16.94 -12.27 -1.09
C VAL A 33 18.11 -12.96 -0.41
N GLU A 34 19.33 -12.58 -0.77
CA GLU A 34 20.53 -13.06 -0.07
C GLU A 34 20.65 -12.48 1.34
N ASP A 35 20.34 -11.19 1.50
CA ASP A 35 20.33 -10.51 2.79
C ASP A 35 19.38 -9.31 2.78
N ILE A 36 18.40 -9.29 3.69
CA ILE A 36 17.46 -8.16 3.84
C ILE A 36 18.13 -6.84 4.22
N ASP A 37 19.36 -6.88 4.75
CA ASP A 37 20.13 -5.67 5.06
C ASP A 37 20.77 -5.07 3.80
N ASP A 38 20.81 -5.79 2.68
CA ASP A 38 21.15 -5.23 1.37
C ASP A 38 19.92 -4.50 0.79
N MET A 39 19.93 -3.17 0.94
CA MET A 39 18.81 -2.31 0.51
C MET A 39 18.61 -2.32 -0.99
N GLU A 40 19.66 -2.49 -1.79
CA GLU A 40 19.53 -2.53 -3.25
C GLU A 40 18.81 -3.81 -3.68
N GLU A 41 19.22 -4.95 -3.14
CA GLU A 41 18.59 -6.24 -3.38
C GLU A 41 17.13 -6.25 -2.89
N THR A 42 16.90 -5.78 -1.67
CA THR A 42 15.56 -5.68 -1.08
C THR A 42 14.62 -4.82 -1.95
N LEU A 43 15.04 -3.63 -2.35
CA LEU A 43 14.23 -2.76 -3.19
C LEU A 43 14.01 -3.30 -4.61
N ALA A 44 14.91 -4.15 -5.11
CA ALA A 44 14.74 -4.80 -6.41
C ALA A 44 13.56 -5.78 -6.46
N THR A 45 13.10 -6.29 -5.32
CA THR A 45 11.93 -7.18 -5.22
C THR A 45 10.59 -6.43 -5.25
N ARG A 46 10.60 -5.13 -5.01
CA ARG A 46 9.40 -4.30 -4.88
C ARG A 46 8.48 -4.29 -6.12
N PRO A 47 8.97 -4.27 -7.36
CA PRO A 47 8.10 -4.27 -8.54
C PRO A 47 7.09 -5.42 -8.56
N GLU A 48 7.48 -6.62 -8.12
CA GLU A 48 6.57 -7.78 -8.04
C GLU A 48 5.42 -7.53 -7.05
N HIS A 49 5.73 -6.90 -5.91
CA HIS A 49 4.70 -6.49 -4.95
C HIS A 49 3.72 -5.48 -5.56
N GLU A 50 4.22 -4.44 -6.22
CA GLU A 50 3.40 -3.41 -6.86
C GLU A 50 2.47 -4.01 -7.95
N GLU A 51 2.93 -5.01 -8.69
CA GLU A 51 2.07 -5.74 -9.64
C GLU A 51 0.89 -6.41 -8.94
N VAL A 52 1.11 -7.05 -7.78
CA VAL A 52 0.04 -7.66 -6.97
C VAL A 52 -0.95 -6.61 -6.47
N VAL A 53 -0.45 -5.47 -5.96
CA VAL A 53 -1.30 -4.36 -5.48
C VAL A 53 -2.18 -3.84 -6.64
N HIS A 54 -1.59 -3.56 -7.79
CA HIS A 54 -2.34 -3.07 -8.95
C HIS A 54 -3.35 -4.09 -9.48
N ALA A 55 -2.98 -5.36 -9.55
CA ALA A 55 -3.90 -6.43 -9.97
C ALA A 55 -5.10 -6.53 -9.01
N THR A 56 -4.86 -6.43 -7.70
CA THR A 56 -5.94 -6.45 -6.70
C THR A 56 -6.87 -5.24 -6.85
N CYS A 57 -6.32 -4.05 -7.11
CA CYS A 57 -7.12 -2.85 -7.39
C CYS A 57 -8.00 -3.03 -8.64
N GLN A 58 -7.44 -3.59 -9.72
CA GLN A 58 -8.19 -3.84 -10.95
C GLN A 58 -9.35 -4.82 -10.75
N GLU A 59 -9.18 -5.86 -9.93
CA GLU A 59 -10.27 -6.77 -9.58
C GLU A 59 -11.39 -6.05 -8.82
N LEU A 60 -11.05 -5.17 -7.89
CA LEU A 60 -12.04 -4.35 -7.16
C LEU A 60 -12.78 -3.39 -8.09
N GLU A 61 -12.10 -2.78 -9.06
CA GLU A 61 -12.74 -1.93 -10.07
C GLU A 61 -13.77 -2.71 -10.90
N GLN A 62 -13.48 -3.95 -11.26
CA GLN A 62 -14.43 -4.83 -11.97
C GLN A 62 -15.66 -5.17 -11.13
N LEU A 63 -15.51 -5.24 -9.82
CA LEU A 63 -16.63 -5.45 -8.88
C LEU A 63 -17.41 -4.16 -8.60
N SER A 64 -17.02 -3.03 -9.20
CA SER A 64 -17.62 -1.70 -9.00
C SER A 64 -17.64 -1.22 -7.55
N GLU A 65 -16.69 -1.67 -6.75
CA GLU A 65 -16.54 -1.24 -5.36
C GLU A 65 -15.62 -0.02 -5.25
N ALA A 66 -16.04 0.98 -4.46
CA ALA A 66 -15.17 2.08 -4.10
C ALA A 66 -14.08 1.57 -3.14
N TYR A 67 -12.83 1.89 -3.42
CA TYR A 67 -11.69 1.47 -2.62
C TYR A 67 -10.65 2.57 -2.49
N PHE A 68 -9.77 2.40 -1.50
CA PHE A 68 -8.58 3.23 -1.28
C PHE A 68 -7.41 2.31 -0.96
N ALA A 69 -6.42 2.26 -1.85
CA ALA A 69 -5.27 1.38 -1.72
C ALA A 69 -4.05 2.12 -1.17
N LEU A 70 -3.29 1.41 -0.35
CA LEU A 70 -1.99 1.81 0.18
C LEU A 70 -0.96 0.73 -0.11
N SER A 71 0.27 1.11 -0.35
CA SER A 71 1.39 0.19 -0.56
C SER A 71 2.58 0.52 0.34
N SER A 72 3.53 -0.39 0.39
CA SER A 72 4.84 -0.14 1.01
C SER A 72 5.62 0.86 0.18
N GLU A 73 6.37 1.73 0.83
CA GLU A 73 7.19 2.76 0.20
C GLU A 73 6.40 3.82 -0.60
N SER A 74 7.09 4.78 -1.16
CA SER A 74 6.49 5.83 -1.98
C SER A 74 6.02 5.29 -3.35
N CYS A 75 5.06 5.98 -3.98
CA CYS A 75 4.55 5.62 -5.31
C CYS A 75 5.68 5.39 -6.33
N ALA A 76 5.58 4.29 -7.07
CA ALA A 76 6.58 3.82 -8.04
C ALA A 76 6.10 3.88 -9.50
N ILE A 77 4.96 4.52 -9.80
CA ILE A 77 4.42 4.61 -11.17
C ILE A 77 5.37 5.35 -12.12
N CYS A 78 6.02 6.40 -11.62
CA CYS A 78 6.98 7.18 -12.39
C CYS A 78 8.39 6.92 -11.88
N SER A 79 9.37 6.80 -12.78
CA SER A 79 10.80 6.73 -12.41
C SER A 79 11.26 7.92 -11.58
N GLN A 80 10.62 9.08 -11.79
CA GLN A 80 10.79 10.27 -10.97
C GLN A 80 9.43 10.94 -10.78
N CYS A 81 9.03 11.15 -9.52
CA CYS A 81 7.79 11.85 -9.18
C CYS A 81 7.81 13.30 -9.66
N ALA A 82 6.69 13.79 -10.20
CA ALA A 82 6.56 15.17 -10.66
C ALA A 82 6.45 16.20 -9.54
N TYR A 83 6.25 15.78 -8.28
CA TYR A 83 6.11 16.71 -7.15
C TYR A 83 7.24 17.76 -7.13
N PRO A 84 6.96 19.07 -6.92
CA PRO A 84 5.67 19.68 -6.59
C PRO A 84 4.74 19.97 -7.78
N GLU A 85 5.18 19.72 -9.02
CA GLU A 85 4.32 19.82 -10.19
C GLU A 85 3.18 18.78 -10.14
N SER A 86 2.11 18.99 -10.93
CA SER A 86 0.95 18.11 -10.94
C SER A 86 1.31 16.65 -11.14
N CYS A 87 0.67 15.76 -10.39
CA CYS A 87 0.81 14.32 -10.59
C CYS A 87 0.38 13.93 -12.01
N ARG A 88 1.21 13.12 -12.69
CA ARG A 88 0.90 12.66 -14.07
C ARG A 88 -0.14 11.54 -14.10
N HIS A 89 -0.31 10.84 -12.98
CA HIS A 89 -1.19 9.67 -12.85
C HIS A 89 -1.97 9.73 -11.52
N PRO A 90 -2.77 10.79 -11.27
CA PRO A 90 -3.41 10.99 -9.98
C PRO A 90 -4.41 9.87 -9.63
N GLU A 91 -5.05 9.27 -10.65
CA GLU A 91 -6.02 8.18 -10.50
C GLU A 91 -5.38 6.83 -10.18
N HIS A 92 -4.07 6.68 -10.41
CA HIS A 92 -3.32 5.45 -10.14
C HIS A 92 -2.30 5.59 -9.00
N MET A 93 -2.13 6.80 -8.47
CA MET A 93 -1.19 7.07 -7.38
C MET A 93 -1.63 6.34 -6.10
N ILE A 94 -0.74 5.51 -5.58
CA ILE A 94 -0.98 4.75 -4.35
C ILE A 94 -0.11 5.37 -3.25
N PRO A 95 -0.73 5.91 -2.18
CA PRO A 95 0.01 6.46 -1.05
C PRO A 95 0.77 5.38 -0.26
N TRP A 96 1.83 5.81 0.40
CA TRP A 96 2.59 4.99 1.33
C TRP A 96 1.79 4.75 2.63
N ILE A 97 1.80 3.51 3.13
CA ILE A 97 1.03 3.11 4.32
C ILE A 97 1.34 4.01 5.52
N GLU A 98 2.62 4.19 5.83
CA GLU A 98 3.04 5.00 6.98
C GLU A 98 2.72 6.49 6.82
N SER A 99 2.57 6.96 5.58
CA SER A 99 2.14 8.34 5.31
C SER A 99 0.73 8.62 5.83
N GLN A 100 -0.07 7.59 6.02
CA GLN A 100 -1.42 7.66 6.56
C GLN A 100 -1.46 7.55 8.10
N GLY A 101 -0.31 7.46 8.74
CA GLY A 101 -0.19 7.28 10.18
C GLY A 101 -0.48 5.85 10.65
N ILE A 102 -0.33 4.87 9.76
CA ILE A 102 -0.48 3.44 10.05
C ILE A 102 0.90 2.84 10.27
N LEU A 103 1.09 2.17 11.41
CA LEU A 103 2.28 1.35 11.65
C LEU A 103 2.05 -0.05 11.09
N VAL A 104 2.89 -0.47 10.19
CA VAL A 104 2.79 -1.79 9.53
C VAL A 104 2.89 -2.92 10.55
N THR A 105 3.73 -2.78 11.58
CA THR A 105 3.86 -3.75 12.68
C THR A 105 2.56 -3.94 13.45
N ASP A 106 1.84 -2.84 13.74
CA ASP A 106 0.55 -2.91 14.44
C ASP A 106 -0.52 -3.57 13.56
N ALA A 107 -0.52 -3.26 12.27
CA ALA A 107 -1.44 -3.88 11.31
C ALA A 107 -1.18 -5.38 11.19
N ALA A 108 0.07 -5.78 11.09
CA ALA A 108 0.49 -7.18 11.04
C ALA A 108 0.04 -7.95 12.30
N GLU A 109 0.32 -7.42 13.49
CA GLU A 109 -0.07 -8.02 14.75
C GLU A 109 -1.60 -8.22 14.85
N LYS A 110 -2.38 -7.19 14.53
CA LYS A 110 -3.85 -7.26 14.56
C LYS A 110 -4.44 -8.25 13.57
N CYS A 111 -3.77 -8.46 12.44
CA CYS A 111 -4.21 -9.39 11.41
C CYS A 111 -3.63 -10.80 11.56
N GLY A 112 -2.76 -11.03 12.54
CA GLY A 112 -2.08 -12.32 12.72
C GLY A 112 -1.10 -12.64 11.61
N ILE A 113 -0.51 -11.61 10.99
CA ILE A 113 0.49 -11.74 9.93
C ILE A 113 1.88 -11.70 10.57
N GLU A 114 2.75 -12.62 10.17
CA GLU A 114 4.14 -12.60 10.59
C GLU A 114 4.85 -11.39 9.96
N TYR A 115 5.43 -10.54 10.80
CA TYR A 115 6.14 -9.34 10.33
C TYR A 115 7.54 -9.64 9.83
N PHE A 116 8.24 -10.55 10.49
CA PHE A 116 9.61 -10.94 10.17
C PHE A 116 9.72 -12.46 10.12
N TYR A 117 10.17 -12.99 9.00
CA TYR A 117 10.40 -14.43 8.83
C TYR A 117 11.84 -14.80 9.13
N ASP A 118 12.79 -14.27 8.35
CA ASP A 118 14.22 -14.50 8.47
C ASP A 118 15.03 -13.44 7.71
N ARG A 119 16.35 -13.61 7.66
CA ARG A 119 17.24 -12.67 6.97
C ARG A 119 17.23 -12.77 5.44
N HIS A 120 16.52 -13.74 4.89
CA HIS A 120 16.48 -14.05 3.47
C HIS A 120 15.09 -13.77 2.87
N THR A 121 14.15 -13.27 3.67
CA THR A 121 12.75 -13.05 3.24
C THR A 121 12.35 -11.60 3.45
N VAL A 122 12.10 -10.90 2.33
CA VAL A 122 11.52 -9.56 2.33
C VAL A 122 10.00 -9.68 2.37
N THR A 123 9.36 -8.92 3.26
CA THR A 123 7.90 -8.84 3.38
C THR A 123 7.43 -7.45 2.98
N TRP A 124 6.68 -7.34 1.88
CA TRP A 124 6.01 -6.12 1.46
C TRP A 124 4.55 -6.16 1.86
N TYR A 125 3.98 -5.01 2.22
CA TYR A 125 2.61 -4.88 2.69
C TYR A 125 1.77 -4.07 1.72
N GLY A 126 0.52 -4.48 1.55
CA GLY A 126 -0.54 -3.71 0.92
C GLY A 126 -1.74 -3.63 1.85
N ILE A 127 -2.43 -2.50 1.83
CA ILE A 127 -3.70 -2.33 2.55
C ILE A 127 -4.71 -1.74 1.58
N ILE A 128 -5.87 -2.34 1.48
CA ILE A 128 -6.97 -1.82 0.67
C ILE A 128 -8.20 -1.64 1.55
N PHE A 129 -8.63 -0.39 1.68
CA PHE A 129 -9.87 -0.02 2.35
C PHE A 129 -11.01 -0.06 1.35
N PHE A 130 -12.15 -0.61 1.75
CA PHE A 130 -13.30 -0.75 0.86
C PHE A 130 -14.62 -0.83 1.63
N HIS A 131 -15.71 -0.63 0.88
CA HIS A 131 -17.06 -0.89 1.34
C HIS A 131 -17.56 -2.15 0.65
N HIS A 132 -18.30 -2.97 1.36
CA HIS A 132 -18.99 -4.10 0.79
C HIS A 132 -20.50 -3.89 0.92
N ASP A 133 -21.15 -3.53 -0.19
CA ASP A 133 -22.61 -3.51 -0.24
C ASP A 133 -23.10 -4.94 -0.35
N GLN A 134 -23.66 -5.46 0.76
CA GLN A 134 -24.46 -6.66 0.67
C GLN A 134 -25.70 -6.33 -0.17
N LYS A 135 -25.63 -6.62 -1.46
CA LYS A 135 -26.83 -6.73 -2.26
C LYS A 135 -27.60 -7.90 -1.68
N SER A 136 -28.62 -7.59 -0.87
CA SER A 136 -29.59 -8.60 -0.45
C SER A 136 -30.17 -9.24 -1.70
N CYS A 137 -29.97 -10.54 -1.85
CA CYS A 137 -30.67 -11.33 -2.86
C CYS A 137 -32.17 -11.27 -2.59
#